data_306be7fad43a9934ebaf696208785963
#
_entry.id   306be7fad43a9934ebaf696208785963
#
_cell.length_a   1.000
_cell.length_b   1.000
_cell.length_c   1.000
_cell.angle_alpha   90.00
_cell.angle_beta   90.00
_cell.angle_gamma   90.00
#
_symmetry.space_group_name_H-M   'P 1'
#
loop_
_entity.id
_entity.type
_entity.pdbx_description
1 polymer ?
#
loop_
_entity_poly.entity_id
_entity_poly.type
_entity_poly.pdbx_seq_one_letter_code
_entity_poly.pdbx_strand_id
1 'polypeptide(L)'
;MNRQICFEDVTEGMNLPTLRKSPTTQQLVKYAGASGDYYQIHYDQSFARDNGLPDVILHGALKNAFLGQMMTDFIGLNGNLKKLSCQYRKMDIPGKPIYAKGTIKRKYIKDEEHIIECEIWLESEDGTVTTPGYAIASLPSKKILTK
;
A
#
# COMPACT_ATOMS: atom_id res chain seq x y z
N MET A 1 -17.35 -4.80 11.46
CA MET A 1 -16.44 -5.75 10.80
C MET A 1 -16.72 -5.70 9.31
N ASN A 2 -15.71 -5.43 8.48
CA ASN A 2 -15.89 -5.51 7.04
C ASN A 2 -16.17 -6.97 6.66
N ARG A 3 -17.17 -7.18 5.79
CA ARG A 3 -17.48 -8.51 5.25
C ARG A 3 -16.24 -9.07 4.54
N GLN A 4 -15.90 -10.34 4.81
CA GLN A 4 -14.84 -11.04 4.10
C GLN A 4 -15.13 -11.04 2.59
N ILE A 5 -14.19 -10.53 1.79
CA ILE A 5 -14.26 -10.61 0.33
C ILE A 5 -13.87 -12.02 -0.11
N CYS A 6 -14.60 -12.58 -1.05
CA CYS A 6 -14.33 -13.90 -1.63
C CYS A 6 -13.95 -13.78 -3.10
N PHE A 7 -13.32 -14.82 -3.63
CA PHE A 7 -12.92 -14.86 -5.03
C PHE A 7 -14.08 -14.64 -6.00
N GLU A 8 -15.27 -15.11 -5.68
CA GLU A 8 -16.47 -14.94 -6.50
C GLU A 8 -17.03 -13.51 -6.47
N ASP A 9 -16.62 -12.70 -5.48
CA ASP A 9 -17.11 -11.32 -5.33
C ASP A 9 -16.32 -10.31 -6.17
N VAL A 10 -15.18 -10.72 -6.78
CA VAL A 10 -14.28 -9.84 -7.51
C VAL A 10 -14.23 -10.16 -8.99
N THR A 11 -13.92 -9.16 -9.80
CA THR A 11 -13.74 -9.26 -11.26
C THR A 11 -12.48 -8.54 -11.72
N GLU A 12 -11.94 -8.95 -12.85
CA GLU A 12 -10.87 -8.19 -13.52
C GLU A 12 -11.38 -6.79 -13.88
N GLY A 13 -10.54 -5.78 -13.69
CA GLY A 13 -10.90 -4.38 -13.83
C GLY A 13 -11.53 -3.73 -12.60
N MET A 14 -11.86 -4.51 -11.56
CA MET A 14 -12.42 -3.97 -10.32
C MET A 14 -11.38 -3.15 -9.57
N ASN A 15 -11.76 -1.94 -9.14
CA ASN A 15 -10.92 -1.10 -8.31
C ASN A 15 -11.00 -1.56 -6.84
N LEU A 16 -9.84 -1.53 -6.17
CA LEU A 16 -9.76 -1.73 -4.72
C LEU A 16 -10.30 -0.49 -3.99
N PRO A 17 -10.85 -0.65 -2.78
CA PRO A 17 -11.19 0.48 -1.93
C PRO A 17 -9.97 1.36 -1.68
N THR A 18 -10.09 2.66 -1.92
CA THR A 18 -9.01 3.61 -1.71
C THR A 18 -8.71 3.76 -0.22
N LEU A 19 -7.44 3.61 0.15
CA LEU A 19 -6.96 3.89 1.50
C LEU A 19 -6.31 5.28 1.53
N ARG A 20 -6.94 6.24 2.21
CA ARG A 20 -6.38 7.57 2.43
C ARG A 20 -5.47 7.55 3.66
N LYS A 21 -4.26 8.09 3.53
CA LYS A 21 -3.32 8.33 4.64
C LYS A 21 -3.00 9.80 4.75
N SER A 22 -2.77 10.25 5.97
CA SER A 22 -2.37 11.64 6.27
C SER A 22 -1.12 11.59 7.16
N PRO A 23 0.05 11.26 6.58
CA PRO A 23 1.28 11.11 7.35
C PRO A 23 1.71 12.44 7.97
N THR A 24 2.22 12.37 9.20
CA THR A 24 2.72 13.53 9.95
C THR A 24 4.21 13.38 10.23
N THR A 25 4.89 14.48 10.53
CA THR A 25 6.30 14.43 10.97
C THR A 25 6.48 13.56 12.20
N GLN A 26 5.52 13.59 13.16
CA GLN A 26 5.55 12.72 14.33
C GLN A 26 5.51 11.23 13.93
N GLN A 27 4.71 10.88 12.92
CA GLN A 27 4.67 9.50 12.41
C GLN A 27 6.02 9.08 11.82
N LEU A 28 6.70 9.98 11.10
CA LEU A 28 8.03 9.69 10.54
C LEU A 28 9.06 9.44 11.65
N VAL A 29 9.04 10.23 12.72
CA VAL A 29 9.92 10.01 13.87
C VAL A 29 9.64 8.66 14.54
N LYS A 30 8.37 8.32 14.76
CA LYS A 30 7.97 7.01 15.30
C LYS A 30 8.40 5.86 14.39
N TYR A 31 8.25 6.04 13.09
CA TYR A 31 8.63 5.02 12.11
C TYR A 31 10.16 4.85 12.08
N ALA A 32 10.94 5.92 12.12
CA ALA A 32 12.40 5.85 12.24
C ALA A 32 12.81 5.02 13.47
N GLY A 33 12.18 5.27 14.62
CA GLY A 33 12.43 4.50 15.85
C GLY A 33 12.06 3.02 15.74
N ALA A 34 10.92 2.72 15.09
CA ALA A 34 10.43 1.34 14.95
C ALA A 34 11.21 0.53 13.91
N SER A 35 11.61 1.17 12.81
CA SER A 35 12.31 0.51 11.68
C SER A 35 13.83 0.49 11.81
N GLY A 36 14.39 1.38 12.65
CA GLY A 36 15.83 1.63 12.72
C GLY A 36 16.37 2.50 11.56
N ASP A 37 15.51 3.02 10.70
CA ASP A 37 15.90 3.91 9.60
C ASP A 37 15.94 5.36 10.09
N TYR A 38 17.10 5.74 10.62
CA TYR A 38 17.38 7.08 11.14
C TYR A 38 18.07 7.99 10.12
N TYR A 39 17.85 7.78 8.83
CA TYR A 39 18.41 8.72 7.85
C TYR A 39 17.75 10.09 8.02
N GLN A 40 18.59 11.12 8.21
CA GLN A 40 18.15 12.43 8.65
C GLN A 40 17.15 13.13 7.73
N ILE A 41 17.09 12.76 6.45
CA ILE A 41 16.10 13.30 5.50
C ILE A 41 14.64 13.04 5.92
N HIS A 42 14.40 12.13 6.87
CA HIS A 42 13.08 11.77 7.32
C HIS A 42 12.60 12.53 8.57
N TYR A 43 13.51 13.19 9.30
CA TYR A 43 13.14 13.87 10.56
C TYR A 43 13.88 15.19 10.83
N ASP A 44 14.98 15.50 10.12
CA ASP A 44 15.72 16.74 10.26
C ASP A 44 15.47 17.63 9.04
N GLN A 45 14.65 18.69 9.26
CA GLN A 45 14.24 19.59 8.19
C GLN A 45 15.42 20.39 7.61
N SER A 46 16.38 20.81 8.46
CA SER A 46 17.56 21.53 8.01
C SER A 46 18.43 20.63 7.13
N PHE A 47 18.71 19.42 7.59
CA PHE A 47 19.45 18.45 6.81
C PHE A 47 18.75 18.11 5.47
N ALA A 48 17.44 17.93 5.47
CA ALA A 48 16.70 17.67 4.24
C ALA A 48 16.85 18.82 3.23
N ARG A 49 16.68 20.06 3.68
CA ARG A 49 16.80 21.25 2.83
C ARG A 49 18.22 21.47 2.32
N ASP A 50 19.23 21.26 3.16
CA ASP A 50 20.65 21.34 2.77
C ASP A 50 21.03 20.30 1.71
N ASN A 51 20.28 19.21 1.64
CA ASN A 51 20.38 18.17 0.61
C ASN A 51 19.43 18.37 -0.59
N GLY A 52 18.85 19.55 -0.74
CA GLY A 52 18.03 19.93 -1.90
C GLY A 52 16.60 19.41 -1.88
N LEU A 53 16.13 18.92 -0.73
CA LEU A 53 14.74 18.49 -0.56
C LEU A 53 13.87 19.68 -0.10
N PRO A 54 12.57 19.72 -0.48
CA PRO A 54 11.68 20.79 -0.04
C PRO A 54 11.36 20.73 1.45
N ASP A 55 11.36 19.54 2.03
CA ASP A 55 11.08 19.25 3.44
C ASP A 55 11.60 17.84 3.76
N VAL A 56 11.37 17.36 5.00
CA VAL A 56 11.54 15.93 5.31
C VAL A 56 10.59 15.11 4.44
N ILE A 57 11.02 13.91 4.07
CA ILE A 57 10.27 13.04 3.17
C ILE A 57 9.87 11.72 3.87
N LEU A 58 8.81 11.10 3.36
CA LEU A 58 8.37 9.80 3.84
C LEU A 58 9.42 8.72 3.55
N HIS A 59 9.63 7.82 4.52
CA HIS A 59 10.41 6.61 4.31
C HIS A 59 9.78 5.77 3.17
N GLY A 60 10.59 5.26 2.28
CA GLY A 60 10.11 4.35 1.23
C GLY A 60 9.40 3.12 1.81
N ALA A 61 9.97 2.52 2.86
CA ALA A 61 9.36 1.38 3.53
C ALA A 61 8.01 1.70 4.20
N LEU A 62 7.80 2.93 4.69
CA LEU A 62 6.49 3.39 5.18
C LEU A 62 5.46 3.47 4.05
N LYS A 63 5.87 3.95 2.88
CA LYS A 63 5.03 3.98 1.68
C LYS A 63 4.63 2.57 1.24
N ASN A 64 5.58 1.63 1.25
CA ASN A 64 5.31 0.21 0.99
C ASN A 64 4.32 -0.37 2.02
N ALA A 65 4.44 0.00 3.30
CA ALA A 65 3.53 -0.44 4.35
C ALA A 65 2.09 0.06 4.12
N PHE A 66 1.89 1.25 3.57
CA PHE A 66 0.55 1.74 3.23
C PHE A 66 -0.10 0.93 2.10
N LEU A 67 0.67 0.53 1.09
CA LEU A 67 0.20 -0.39 0.05
C LEU A 67 -0.13 -1.77 0.65
N GLY A 68 0.72 -2.28 1.53
CA GLY A 68 0.48 -3.52 2.27
C GLY A 68 -0.80 -3.47 3.10
N GLN A 69 -1.03 -2.38 3.82
CA GLN A 69 -2.27 -2.17 4.59
C GLN A 69 -3.50 -2.18 3.68
N MET A 70 -3.49 -1.45 2.57
CA MET A 70 -4.60 -1.47 1.62
C MET A 70 -4.92 -2.88 1.13
N MET A 71 -3.90 -3.65 0.78
CA MET A 71 -4.09 -5.03 0.33
C MET A 71 -4.64 -5.93 1.44
N THR A 72 -4.07 -5.87 2.65
CA THR A 72 -4.52 -6.71 3.78
C THR A 72 -5.92 -6.35 4.25
N ASP A 73 -6.27 -5.06 4.26
CA ASP A 73 -7.62 -4.59 4.56
C ASP A 73 -8.65 -5.11 3.53
N PHE A 74 -8.24 -5.15 2.25
CA PHE A 74 -9.09 -5.63 1.17
C PHE A 74 -9.30 -7.15 1.20
N ILE A 75 -8.22 -7.93 1.32
CA ILE A 75 -8.32 -9.40 1.27
C ILE A 75 -8.90 -10.00 2.55
N GLY A 76 -8.88 -9.27 3.66
CA GLY A 76 -9.45 -9.70 4.94
C GLY A 76 -8.68 -10.83 5.61
N LEU A 77 -9.26 -11.38 6.69
CA LEU A 77 -8.59 -12.35 7.55
C LEU A 77 -8.32 -13.71 6.90
N ASN A 78 -9.15 -14.10 5.94
CA ASN A 78 -9.04 -15.39 5.25
C ASN A 78 -8.35 -15.28 3.87
N GLY A 79 -7.89 -14.08 3.51
CA GLY A 79 -7.04 -13.86 2.36
C GLY A 79 -5.56 -13.95 2.74
N ASN A 80 -4.69 -14.17 1.75
CA ASN A 80 -3.26 -14.21 1.97
C ASN A 80 -2.53 -13.33 0.94
N LEU A 81 -1.80 -12.33 1.42
CA LEU A 81 -0.93 -11.50 0.59
C LEU A 81 0.36 -12.28 0.29
N LYS A 82 0.51 -12.76 -0.93
CA LYS A 82 1.63 -13.62 -1.36
C LYS A 82 2.84 -12.83 -1.82
N LYS A 83 2.61 -11.69 -2.47
CA LYS A 83 3.67 -10.84 -3.00
C LYS A 83 3.20 -9.40 -3.01
N LEU A 84 4.11 -8.50 -2.65
CA LEU A 84 3.96 -7.08 -2.83
C LEU A 84 5.32 -6.50 -3.25
N SER A 85 5.31 -5.70 -4.30
CA SER A 85 6.48 -4.98 -4.78
C SER A 85 6.09 -3.58 -5.21
N CYS A 86 6.98 -2.62 -5.01
CA CYS A 86 6.77 -1.26 -5.46
C CYS A 86 8.10 -0.59 -5.83
N GLN A 87 8.00 0.54 -6.52
CA GLN A 87 9.14 1.38 -6.88
C GLN A 87 8.89 2.79 -6.37
N TYR A 88 9.87 3.36 -5.68
CA TYR A 88 9.81 4.73 -5.18
C TYR A 88 10.24 5.69 -6.29
N ARG A 89 9.27 6.22 -7.03
CA ARG A 89 9.51 7.09 -8.21
C ARG A 89 9.58 8.56 -7.87
N LYS A 90 8.78 9.00 -6.89
CA LYS A 90 8.72 10.37 -6.42
C LYS A 90 8.63 10.41 -4.90
N MET A 91 9.07 11.50 -4.32
CA MET A 91 9.00 11.75 -2.89
C MET A 91 7.61 12.21 -2.49
N ASP A 92 7.20 11.85 -1.28
CA ASP A 92 6.02 12.39 -0.62
C ASP A 92 6.48 13.07 0.68
N ILE A 93 5.85 14.19 1.02
CA ILE A 93 6.15 14.95 2.23
C ILE A 93 5.02 14.79 3.26
N PRO A 94 5.32 14.83 4.57
CA PRO A 94 4.28 14.81 5.59
C PRO A 94 3.41 16.06 5.54
N GLY A 95 2.22 15.99 6.13
CA GLY A 95 1.26 17.09 6.15
C GLY A 95 0.36 17.18 4.92
N LYS A 96 0.57 16.35 3.92
CA LYS A 96 -0.31 16.22 2.75
C LYS A 96 -0.93 14.83 2.69
N PRO A 97 -2.19 14.70 2.25
CA PRO A 97 -2.80 13.39 2.08
C PRO A 97 -2.16 12.63 0.91
N ILE A 98 -2.07 11.32 1.06
CA ILE A 98 -1.72 10.38 0.00
C ILE A 98 -2.76 9.27 -0.05
N TYR A 99 -2.91 8.66 -1.20
CA TYR A 99 -3.96 7.68 -1.49
C TYR A 99 -3.34 6.41 -2.03
N ALA A 100 -3.55 5.30 -1.32
CA ALA A 100 -3.26 3.98 -1.83
C ALA A 100 -4.45 3.50 -2.65
N LYS A 101 -4.20 3.13 -3.89
CA LYS A 101 -5.18 2.67 -4.87
C LYS A 101 -4.71 1.41 -5.56
N GLY A 102 -5.64 0.70 -6.17
CA GLY A 102 -5.30 -0.48 -6.96
C GLY A 102 -6.45 -0.94 -7.84
N THR A 103 -6.10 -1.80 -8.79
CA THR A 103 -7.05 -2.43 -9.72
C THR A 103 -6.68 -3.90 -9.90
N ILE A 104 -7.66 -4.79 -9.85
CA ILE A 104 -7.47 -6.21 -10.15
C ILE A 104 -7.22 -6.35 -11.66
N LYS A 105 -6.05 -6.84 -12.04
CA LYS A 105 -5.66 -7.02 -13.44
C LYS A 105 -5.92 -8.44 -13.93
N ARG A 106 -5.77 -9.43 -13.06
CA ARG A 106 -5.97 -10.84 -13.40
C ARG A 106 -6.61 -11.59 -12.23
N LYS A 107 -7.40 -12.58 -12.57
CA LYS A 107 -8.11 -13.46 -11.66
C LYS A 107 -8.08 -14.88 -12.21
N TYR A 108 -7.53 -15.82 -11.46
CA TYR A 108 -7.39 -17.21 -11.92
C TYR A 108 -7.26 -18.19 -10.74
N ILE A 109 -7.39 -19.48 -11.05
CA ILE A 109 -7.13 -20.57 -10.09
C ILE A 109 -5.83 -21.25 -10.50
N LYS A 110 -4.94 -21.43 -9.54
CA LYS A 110 -3.69 -22.15 -9.72
C LYS A 110 -3.41 -22.99 -8.48
N ASP A 111 -3.10 -24.26 -8.67
CA ASP A 111 -2.81 -25.21 -7.58
C ASP A 111 -3.89 -25.17 -6.46
N GLU A 112 -5.16 -25.16 -6.87
CA GLU A 112 -6.34 -25.02 -6.02
C GLU A 112 -6.48 -23.68 -5.28
N GLU A 113 -5.54 -22.76 -5.46
CA GLU A 113 -5.61 -21.43 -4.89
C GLU A 113 -6.34 -20.44 -5.82
N HIS A 114 -7.16 -19.60 -5.23
CA HIS A 114 -7.93 -18.57 -5.91
C HIS A 114 -7.15 -17.25 -5.91
N ILE A 115 -6.40 -17.00 -6.98
CA ILE A 115 -5.41 -15.93 -7.08
C ILE A 115 -6.00 -14.68 -7.74
N ILE A 116 -5.62 -13.53 -7.20
CA ILE A 116 -5.76 -12.21 -7.85
C ILE A 116 -4.40 -11.55 -7.99
N GLU A 117 -4.20 -10.87 -9.11
CA GLU A 117 -3.06 -10.00 -9.36
C GLU A 117 -3.54 -8.57 -9.50
N CYS A 118 -2.92 -7.66 -8.77
CA CYS A 118 -3.34 -6.28 -8.68
C CYS A 118 -2.20 -5.34 -9.09
N GLU A 119 -2.51 -4.38 -9.94
CA GLU A 119 -1.72 -3.16 -10.05
C GLU A 119 -2.10 -2.27 -8.88
N ILE A 120 -1.10 -1.78 -8.14
CA ILE A 120 -1.30 -0.96 -6.96
C ILE A 120 -0.39 0.27 -7.02
N TRP A 121 -0.80 1.37 -6.39
CA TRP A 121 0.04 2.57 -6.36
C TRP A 121 -0.32 3.51 -5.22
N LEU A 122 0.64 4.35 -4.85
CA LEU A 122 0.35 5.57 -4.09
C LEU A 122 0.32 6.75 -5.06
N GLU A 123 -0.62 7.63 -4.82
CA GLU A 123 -0.69 8.92 -5.50
C GLU A 123 -0.89 10.06 -4.50
N SER A 124 -0.34 11.21 -4.84
CA SER A 124 -0.55 12.46 -4.11
C SER A 124 -1.91 13.07 -4.45
N GLU A 125 -2.28 14.13 -3.75
CA GLU A 125 -3.58 14.81 -3.86
C GLU A 125 -3.87 15.34 -5.28
N ASP A 126 -2.83 15.69 -6.03
CA ASP A 126 -2.95 16.14 -7.42
C ASP A 126 -3.05 14.98 -8.45
N GLY A 127 -3.13 13.74 -7.98
CA GLY A 127 -3.20 12.55 -8.84
C GLY A 127 -1.85 12.07 -9.36
N THR A 128 -0.74 12.66 -8.93
CA THR A 128 0.60 12.19 -9.32
C THR A 128 0.90 10.85 -8.67
N VAL A 129 1.18 9.82 -9.47
CA VAL A 129 1.63 8.52 -8.98
C VAL A 129 3.07 8.63 -8.49
N THR A 130 3.28 8.41 -7.20
CA THR A 130 4.60 8.50 -6.56
C THR A 130 5.25 7.15 -6.32
N THR A 131 4.43 6.10 -6.17
CA THR A 131 4.91 4.76 -5.83
C THR A 131 4.06 3.71 -6.56
N PRO A 132 4.35 3.42 -7.83
CA PRO A 132 3.71 2.31 -8.55
C PRO A 132 4.17 0.97 -7.99
N GLY A 133 3.29 -0.03 -8.04
CA GLY A 133 3.56 -1.35 -7.50
C GLY A 133 2.66 -2.44 -8.05
N TYR A 134 2.85 -3.63 -7.52
CA TYR A 134 2.15 -4.84 -7.94
C TYR A 134 1.99 -5.77 -6.74
N ALA A 135 0.84 -6.43 -6.65
CA ALA A 135 0.56 -7.38 -5.59
C ALA A 135 -0.08 -8.66 -6.13
N ILE A 136 0.24 -9.78 -5.50
CA ILE A 136 -0.43 -11.06 -5.70
C ILE A 136 -1.02 -11.49 -4.36
N ALA A 137 -2.28 -11.88 -4.37
CA ALA A 137 -2.96 -12.39 -3.19
C ALA A 137 -3.86 -13.57 -3.54
N SER A 138 -4.16 -14.41 -2.55
CA SER A 138 -5.22 -15.38 -2.65
C SER A 138 -6.42 -14.95 -1.82
N LEU A 139 -7.62 -15.27 -2.31
CA LEU A 139 -8.89 -15.03 -1.65
C LEU A 139 -9.55 -16.36 -1.29
N PRO A 140 -10.32 -16.43 -0.20
CA PRO A 140 -11.15 -17.61 0.08
C PRO A 140 -12.24 -17.74 -0.97
N SER A 141 -12.69 -18.97 -1.23
CA SER A 141 -13.92 -19.24 -1.98
C SER A 141 -15.11 -19.29 -1.03
N LYS A 142 -16.26 -18.78 -1.48
CA LYS A 142 -17.55 -18.90 -0.73
C LYS A 142 -17.86 -20.34 -0.35
N LYS A 143 -17.50 -21.31 -1.22
CA LYS A 143 -17.73 -22.74 -0.97
C LYS A 143 -16.98 -23.28 0.24
N ILE A 144 -15.88 -22.66 0.62
CA ILE A 144 -15.04 -23.08 1.77
C ILE A 144 -15.54 -22.44 3.07
N LEU A 145 -16.03 -21.20 3.01
CA LEU A 145 -16.50 -20.47 4.19
C LEU A 145 -17.89 -20.92 4.70
N THR A 146 -18.62 -21.71 3.93
CA THR A 146 -19.97 -22.22 4.29
C THR A 146 -19.94 -23.61 4.94
N LYS A 147 -18.77 -24.18 5.21
CA LYS A 147 -18.57 -25.41 5.99
C LYS A 147 -18.10 -25.07 7.40
#